data_fc276e56f5be8a58248594ea0295d55c
#
_entry.id   fc276e56f5be8a58248594ea0295d55c
#
_cell.length_a   1.000
_cell.length_b   1.000
_cell.length_c   1.000
_cell.angle_alpha   90.00
_cell.angle_beta   90.00
_cell.angle_gamma   90.00
#
_symmetry.space_group_name_H-M   'P 1'
#
loop_
_entity.id
_entity.type
_entity.pdbx_description
1 polymer ?
#
loop_
_entity_poly.entity_id
_entity_poly.type
_entity_poly.pdbx_seq_one_letter_code
_entity_poly.pdbx_strand_id
1 'polypeptide(L)'
;MRIQTATALLFAAAILAPSAMAQTPLRNLPAEGFKYLSAKEVEALTDKPGPGAKTAFPVDHENFYVEYAQRSDKGNEPEVHTHWTHYIQVLSGEATLVYGGKVSNARESGPGQIRGDAIQGGTSIVVHTGDFLQIPAGMPHLFNVAAGGKFHYVVFNTRQ
;
A
#
# COMPACT_ATOMS: atom_id res chain seq x y z
N MET A 1 74.73 1.18 6.43
CA MET A 1 73.73 1.26 5.36
C MET A 1 72.48 0.54 5.85
N ARG A 2 71.44 1.32 6.33
CA ARG A 2 70.20 0.74 6.88
C ARG A 2 69.09 0.86 5.80
N ILE A 3 68.57 -0.25 5.38
CA ILE A 3 67.46 -0.33 4.43
C ILE A 3 66.18 -0.21 5.23
N GLN A 4 65.40 0.84 4.99
CA GLN A 4 64.04 0.99 5.53
C GLN A 4 63.07 0.38 4.53
N THR A 5 62.39 -0.67 4.95
CA THR A 5 61.25 -1.27 4.21
C THR A 5 60.01 -0.48 4.57
N ALA A 6 59.44 0.21 3.60
CA ALA A 6 58.13 0.86 3.72
C ALA A 6 57.01 -0.16 3.49
N THR A 7 56.21 -0.41 4.52
CA THR A 7 55.01 -1.25 4.41
C THR A 7 53.85 -0.37 3.95
N ALA A 8 53.37 -0.60 2.71
CA ALA A 8 52.17 0.06 2.21
C ALA A 8 50.95 -0.65 2.74
N LEU A 9 50.16 0.08 3.55
CA LEU A 9 48.80 -0.35 3.94
C LEU A 9 47.83 -0.07 2.79
N LEU A 10 47.35 -1.13 2.17
CA LEU A 10 46.21 -1.07 1.24
C LEU A 10 44.91 -0.94 2.07
N PHE A 11 44.29 0.22 2.05
CA PHE A 11 42.90 0.37 2.49
C PHE A 11 41.96 -0.16 1.41
N ALA A 12 41.39 -1.34 1.63
CA ALA A 12 40.28 -1.83 0.82
C ALA A 12 39.00 -1.06 1.23
N ALA A 13 38.59 -0.10 0.43
CA ALA A 13 37.27 0.53 0.56
C ALA A 13 36.20 -0.50 0.18
N ALA A 14 35.49 -1.02 1.16
CA ALA A 14 34.30 -1.81 0.93
C ALA A 14 33.22 -0.91 0.33
N ILE A 15 32.98 -1.03 -0.97
CA ILE A 15 31.85 -0.41 -1.63
C ILE A 15 30.61 -1.20 -1.17
N LEU A 16 29.88 -0.63 -0.21
CA LEU A 16 28.53 -1.12 0.13
C LEU A 16 27.65 -0.89 -1.09
N ALA A 17 27.40 -1.96 -1.84
CA ALA A 17 26.37 -1.94 -2.86
C ALA A 17 25.04 -1.59 -2.21
N PRO A 18 24.25 -0.64 -2.75
CA PRO A 18 22.93 -0.37 -2.23
C PRO A 18 22.14 -1.68 -2.25
N SER A 19 21.61 -2.07 -1.08
CA SER A 19 20.71 -3.22 -0.97
C SER A 19 19.57 -2.98 -1.94
N ALA A 20 19.49 -3.80 -2.99
CA ALA A 20 18.32 -3.81 -3.84
C ALA A 20 17.11 -4.09 -2.93
N MET A 21 16.28 -3.07 -2.69
CA MET A 21 15.04 -3.24 -1.96
C MET A 21 14.27 -4.35 -2.65
N ALA A 22 14.05 -5.45 -1.95
CA ALA A 22 13.23 -6.53 -2.47
C ALA A 22 11.85 -5.94 -2.78
N GLN A 23 11.56 -5.78 -4.05
CA GLN A 23 10.27 -5.32 -4.51
C GLN A 23 9.25 -6.39 -4.14
N THR A 24 8.13 -5.99 -3.57
CA THR A 24 6.98 -6.90 -3.49
C THR A 24 6.75 -7.45 -4.89
N PRO A 25 6.73 -8.79 -5.09
CA PRO A 25 6.54 -9.32 -6.44
C PRO A 25 5.31 -8.71 -7.06
N LEU A 26 5.51 -7.95 -8.13
CA LEU A 26 4.39 -7.46 -8.93
C LEU A 26 3.62 -8.69 -9.40
N ARG A 27 2.32 -8.68 -9.21
CA ARG A 27 1.49 -9.84 -9.54
C ARG A 27 1.41 -9.94 -11.05
N ASN A 28 1.85 -11.08 -11.59
CA ASN A 28 1.95 -11.37 -13.01
C ASN A 28 0.58 -11.29 -13.72
N LEU A 29 0.10 -10.08 -13.95
CA LEU A 29 -1.00 -9.84 -14.88
C LEU A 29 -0.41 -9.24 -16.16
N PRO A 30 -0.85 -9.69 -17.34
CA PRO A 30 -0.39 -9.08 -18.58
C PRO A 30 -0.74 -7.59 -18.57
N ALA A 31 0.31 -6.76 -18.49
CA ALA A 31 0.16 -5.30 -18.45
C ALA A 31 -0.15 -4.70 -19.82
N GLU A 32 0.03 -5.49 -20.88
CA GLU A 32 -0.10 -5.03 -22.25
C GLU A 32 -1.45 -5.41 -22.85
N GLY A 33 -2.01 -4.47 -23.63
CA GLY A 33 -3.21 -4.65 -24.41
C GLY A 33 -4.47 -4.02 -23.81
N PHE A 34 -5.53 -4.03 -24.60
CA PHE A 34 -6.85 -3.55 -24.18
C PHE A 34 -7.44 -4.46 -23.12
N LYS A 35 -7.91 -3.88 -22.02
CA LYS A 35 -8.60 -4.59 -20.94
C LYS A 35 -9.99 -3.98 -20.72
N TYR A 36 -10.99 -4.82 -20.71
CA TYR A 36 -12.36 -4.45 -20.38
C TYR A 36 -12.86 -5.34 -19.23
N LEU A 37 -13.44 -4.72 -18.24
CA LEU A 37 -14.15 -5.38 -17.14
C LEU A 37 -15.55 -4.77 -17.07
N SER A 38 -16.57 -5.59 -17.23
CA SER A 38 -17.94 -5.16 -16.97
C SER A 38 -18.17 -4.86 -15.50
N ALA A 39 -19.19 -4.10 -15.16
CA ALA A 39 -19.55 -3.79 -13.77
C ALA A 39 -19.69 -5.06 -12.90
N LYS A 40 -20.30 -6.11 -13.47
CA LYS A 40 -20.46 -7.41 -12.80
C LYS A 40 -19.13 -8.11 -12.53
N GLU A 41 -18.18 -8.02 -13.46
CA GLU A 41 -16.82 -8.58 -13.25
C GLU A 41 -16.07 -7.79 -12.21
N VAL A 42 -16.15 -6.46 -12.21
CA VAL A 42 -15.54 -5.60 -11.17
C VAL A 42 -16.09 -5.97 -9.78
N GLU A 43 -17.39 -6.11 -9.62
CA GLU A 43 -18.01 -6.52 -8.36
C GLU A 43 -17.51 -7.90 -7.92
N ALA A 44 -17.46 -8.87 -8.82
CA ALA A 44 -17.02 -10.23 -8.54
C ALA A 44 -15.53 -10.35 -8.17
N LEU A 45 -14.68 -9.36 -8.51
CA LEU A 45 -13.26 -9.36 -8.16
C LEU A 45 -13.03 -9.38 -6.66
N THR A 46 -13.87 -8.70 -5.90
CA THR A 46 -13.69 -8.47 -4.47
C THR A 46 -14.83 -9.02 -3.61
N ASP A 47 -15.93 -9.48 -4.20
CA ASP A 47 -17.07 -10.06 -3.46
C ASP A 47 -16.72 -11.47 -2.92
N LYS A 48 -15.80 -11.48 -1.95
CA LYS A 48 -15.33 -12.71 -1.28
C LYS A 48 -15.65 -12.61 0.21
N PRO A 49 -16.13 -13.72 0.83
CA PRO A 49 -16.41 -13.72 2.27
C PRO A 49 -15.13 -13.62 3.10
N GLY A 50 -15.29 -13.12 4.32
CA GLY A 50 -14.26 -13.10 5.35
C GLY A 50 -13.82 -11.69 5.75
N PRO A 51 -13.02 -11.57 6.84
CA PRO A 51 -12.56 -10.30 7.38
C PRO A 51 -11.47 -9.66 6.50
N GLY A 52 -11.23 -8.37 6.76
CA GLY A 52 -10.17 -7.57 6.14
C GLY A 52 -10.52 -7.11 4.72
N ALA A 53 -9.53 -6.51 4.09
CA ALA A 53 -9.65 -6.08 2.71
C ALA A 53 -9.64 -7.28 1.75
N LYS A 54 -10.50 -7.25 0.75
CA LYS A 54 -10.48 -8.14 -0.41
C LYS A 54 -10.04 -7.32 -1.60
N THR A 55 -8.98 -7.72 -2.26
CA THR A 55 -8.33 -6.92 -3.30
C THR A 55 -8.15 -7.70 -4.59
N ALA A 56 -8.22 -7.00 -5.71
CA ALA A 56 -7.89 -7.50 -7.03
C ALA A 56 -7.08 -6.43 -7.79
N PHE A 57 -6.13 -6.87 -8.59
CA PHE A 57 -5.18 -6.00 -9.29
C PHE A 57 -5.31 -6.22 -10.81
N PRO A 58 -6.28 -5.55 -11.46
CA PRO A 58 -6.49 -5.73 -12.90
C PRO A 58 -5.39 -5.12 -13.76
N VAL A 59 -4.64 -4.15 -13.24
CA VAL A 59 -3.48 -3.54 -13.89
C VAL A 59 -2.34 -3.49 -12.88
N ASP A 60 -1.17 -3.97 -13.27
CA ASP A 60 -0.01 -4.03 -12.40
C ASP A 60 1.29 -3.80 -13.18
N HIS A 61 1.91 -2.64 -12.97
CA HIS A 61 3.18 -2.22 -13.53
C HIS A 61 4.15 -1.85 -12.41
N GLU A 62 5.42 -1.73 -12.71
CA GLU A 62 6.47 -1.41 -11.74
C GLU A 62 6.19 -0.11 -10.95
N ASN A 63 5.70 0.92 -11.61
CA ASN A 63 5.51 2.26 -11.01
C ASN A 63 4.03 2.69 -10.91
N PHE A 64 3.13 1.82 -11.33
CA PHE A 64 1.70 2.10 -11.34
C PHE A 64 0.91 0.80 -11.28
N TYR A 65 -0.12 0.74 -10.44
CA TYR A 65 -1.09 -0.35 -10.45
C TYR A 65 -2.50 0.15 -10.10
N VAL A 66 -3.49 -0.58 -10.56
CA VAL A 66 -4.89 -0.36 -10.20
C VAL A 66 -5.34 -1.49 -9.30
N GLU A 67 -5.95 -1.13 -8.19
CA GLU A 67 -6.49 -2.06 -7.21
C GLU A 67 -7.99 -1.80 -7.04
N TYR A 68 -8.80 -2.83 -7.17
CA TYR A 68 -10.17 -2.84 -6.66
C TYR A 68 -10.15 -3.47 -5.27
N ALA A 69 -10.80 -2.80 -4.31
CA ALA A 69 -10.84 -3.25 -2.93
C ALA A 69 -12.25 -3.23 -2.36
N GLN A 70 -12.57 -4.22 -1.55
CA GLN A 70 -13.70 -4.23 -0.65
C GLN A 70 -13.20 -4.36 0.78
N ARG A 71 -13.73 -3.54 1.67
CA ARG A 71 -13.55 -3.70 3.12
C ARG A 71 -14.87 -4.05 3.78
N SER A 72 -14.80 -4.87 4.83
CA SER A 72 -15.90 -5.17 5.73
C SER A 72 -15.69 -4.49 7.08
N ASP A 73 -16.62 -4.66 8.01
CA ASP A 73 -16.56 -4.14 9.37
C ASP A 73 -15.49 -4.78 10.27
N LYS A 74 -14.76 -5.81 9.78
CA LYS A 74 -13.79 -6.57 10.59
C LYS A 74 -12.45 -6.72 9.91
N GLY A 75 -11.38 -6.78 10.73
CA GLY A 75 -10.04 -7.11 10.28
C GLY A 75 -9.34 -5.97 9.51
N ASN A 76 -9.79 -4.73 9.69
CA ASN A 76 -9.09 -3.57 9.16
C ASN A 76 -7.99 -3.15 10.16
N GLU A 77 -6.80 -2.91 9.65
CA GLU A 77 -5.65 -2.44 10.40
C GLU A 77 -5.16 -1.11 9.81
N PRO A 78 -4.51 -0.25 10.61
CA PRO A 78 -3.75 0.87 10.08
C PRO A 78 -2.74 0.44 9.04
N GLU A 79 -2.64 1.20 7.96
CA GLU A 79 -1.75 0.97 6.83
C GLU A 79 -0.85 2.17 6.59
N VAL A 80 0.43 1.91 6.25
CA VAL A 80 1.34 2.90 5.69
C VAL A 80 2.04 2.27 4.50
N HIS A 81 1.92 2.91 3.33
CA HIS A 81 2.62 2.51 2.11
C HIS A 81 3.72 3.52 1.82
N THR A 82 4.98 3.20 2.16
CA THR A 82 6.07 4.19 2.16
C THR A 82 6.47 4.68 0.77
N HIS A 83 6.13 3.93 -0.27
CA HIS A 83 6.52 4.22 -1.66
C HIS A 83 5.34 4.45 -2.61
N TRP A 84 4.11 4.43 -2.11
CA TRP A 84 2.92 4.49 -2.95
C TRP A 84 1.98 5.60 -2.52
N THR A 85 1.66 6.47 -3.45
CA THR A 85 0.55 7.42 -3.33
C THR A 85 -0.71 6.79 -3.88
N HIS A 86 -1.78 6.84 -3.11
CA HIS A 86 -3.09 6.32 -3.46
C HIS A 86 -3.99 7.44 -3.96
N TYR A 87 -4.64 7.23 -5.10
CA TYR A 87 -5.74 8.03 -5.61
C TYR A 87 -6.97 7.13 -5.61
N ILE A 88 -7.91 7.41 -4.73
CA ILE A 88 -9.04 6.52 -4.43
C ILE A 88 -10.33 7.14 -4.92
N GLN A 89 -11.12 6.36 -5.66
CA GLN A 89 -12.50 6.67 -6.00
C GLN A 89 -13.41 5.69 -5.26
N VAL A 90 -14.30 6.19 -4.41
CA VAL A 90 -15.28 5.37 -3.70
C VAL A 90 -16.37 4.93 -4.66
N LEU A 91 -16.58 3.63 -4.80
CA LEU A 91 -17.55 3.03 -5.71
C LEU A 91 -18.90 2.78 -5.04
N SER A 92 -18.90 2.29 -3.80
CA SER A 92 -20.13 2.08 -3.03
C SER A 92 -19.85 1.95 -1.53
N GLY A 93 -20.89 2.26 -0.74
CA GLY A 93 -20.83 2.18 0.71
C GLY A 93 -20.26 3.45 1.37
N GLU A 94 -19.97 3.31 2.65
CA GLU A 94 -19.47 4.37 3.52
C GLU A 94 -18.39 3.82 4.45
N ALA A 95 -17.39 4.64 4.77
CA ALA A 95 -16.40 4.32 5.78
C ALA A 95 -15.94 5.57 6.52
N THR A 96 -15.52 5.41 7.78
CA THR A 96 -14.75 6.44 8.49
C THR A 96 -13.27 6.24 8.15
N LEU A 97 -12.68 7.19 7.42
CA LEU A 97 -11.25 7.25 7.19
C LEU A 97 -10.57 7.98 8.34
N VAL A 98 -9.63 7.31 9.02
CA VAL A 98 -8.67 7.94 9.94
C VAL A 98 -7.35 8.07 9.19
N TYR A 99 -6.76 9.28 9.14
CA TYR A 99 -5.51 9.54 8.42
C TYR A 99 -4.56 10.43 9.18
N GLY A 100 -3.27 10.37 8.84
CA GLY A 100 -2.21 11.09 9.55
C GLY A 100 -1.90 10.49 10.91
N GLY A 101 -1.31 11.27 11.80
CA GLY A 101 -0.91 10.79 13.12
C GLY A 101 0.21 9.76 13.09
N LYS A 102 0.21 8.83 14.06
CA LYS A 102 1.24 7.81 14.24
C LYS A 102 0.61 6.43 14.48
N VAL A 103 1.10 5.43 13.76
CA VAL A 103 0.70 4.03 13.98
C VAL A 103 1.30 3.52 15.28
N SER A 104 0.45 2.96 16.17
CA SER A 104 0.89 2.27 17.39
C SER A 104 1.26 0.83 17.07
N ASN A 105 2.28 0.29 17.79
CA ASN A 105 2.81 -1.04 17.58
C ASN A 105 3.09 -1.34 16.09
N ALA A 106 3.70 -0.34 15.43
CA ALA A 106 4.01 -0.41 14.00
C ALA A 106 4.94 -1.60 13.71
N ARG A 107 4.59 -2.41 12.71
CA ARG A 107 5.37 -3.55 12.23
C ARG A 107 5.46 -3.54 10.72
N GLU A 108 6.58 -3.93 10.19
CA GLU A 108 6.70 -4.15 8.75
C GLU A 108 5.97 -5.47 8.38
N SER A 109 5.08 -5.40 7.40
CA SER A 109 4.32 -6.54 6.88
C SER A 109 4.77 -6.97 5.48
N GLY A 110 5.72 -6.22 4.92
CA GLY A 110 6.35 -6.42 3.62
C GLY A 110 7.15 -5.18 3.23
N PRO A 111 7.96 -5.21 2.18
CA PRO A 111 8.80 -4.10 1.75
C PRO A 111 7.97 -2.81 1.56
N GLY A 112 8.23 -1.80 2.42
CA GLY A 112 7.51 -0.54 2.41
C GLY A 112 6.04 -0.62 2.83
N GLN A 113 5.62 -1.72 3.47
CA GLN A 113 4.29 -1.94 3.99
C GLN A 113 4.32 -1.99 5.51
N ILE A 114 3.69 -1.06 6.18
CA ILE A 114 3.60 -1.01 7.66
C ILE A 114 2.16 -1.25 8.07
N ARG A 115 1.97 -2.04 9.12
CA ARG A 115 0.70 -2.28 9.79
C ARG A 115 0.86 -1.98 11.29
N GLY A 116 -0.25 -1.89 12.01
CA GLY A 116 -0.25 -1.71 13.46
C GLY A 116 -1.63 -1.84 14.06
N ASP A 117 -1.76 -1.43 15.32
CA ASP A 117 -2.99 -1.66 16.08
C ASP A 117 -3.98 -0.47 15.97
N ALA A 118 -3.46 0.77 15.97
CA ALA A 118 -4.27 1.98 15.93
C ALA A 118 -3.51 3.17 15.35
N ILE A 119 -4.22 4.23 14.96
CA ILE A 119 -3.63 5.54 14.64
C ILE A 119 -3.87 6.47 15.83
N GLN A 120 -2.79 7.00 16.39
CA GLN A 120 -2.81 8.00 17.47
C GLN A 120 -2.66 9.41 16.87
N GLY A 121 -3.52 10.36 17.28
CA GLY A 121 -3.45 11.75 16.83
C GLY A 121 -3.84 11.96 15.36
N GLY A 122 -4.51 11.01 14.74
CA GLY A 122 -5.03 11.15 13.37
C GLY A 122 -6.30 12.00 13.30
N THR A 123 -6.64 12.41 12.08
CA THR A 123 -7.90 13.10 11.76
C THR A 123 -8.88 12.09 11.15
N SER A 124 -10.17 12.23 11.50
CA SER A 124 -11.23 11.36 10.97
C SER A 124 -12.18 12.13 10.06
N ILE A 125 -12.53 11.52 8.94
CA ILE A 125 -13.59 11.98 8.04
C ILE A 125 -14.47 10.79 7.66
N VAL A 126 -15.74 11.06 7.34
CA VAL A 126 -16.62 10.06 6.73
C VAL A 126 -16.53 10.22 5.22
N VAL A 127 -16.35 9.11 4.52
CA VAL A 127 -16.27 9.07 3.05
C VAL A 127 -17.42 8.23 2.50
N HIS A 128 -17.98 8.68 1.38
CA HIS A 128 -19.20 8.14 0.78
C HIS A 128 -18.99 7.76 -0.68
N THR A 129 -19.93 7.04 -1.23
CA THR A 129 -19.98 6.76 -2.67
C THR A 129 -19.82 8.04 -3.49
N GLY A 130 -18.88 8.02 -4.44
CA GLY A 130 -18.56 9.14 -5.32
C GLY A 130 -17.43 10.03 -4.82
N ASP A 131 -17.02 9.91 -3.55
CA ASP A 131 -15.91 10.70 -3.02
C ASP A 131 -14.57 10.28 -3.64
N PHE A 132 -13.68 11.27 -3.79
CA PHE A 132 -12.32 11.09 -4.26
C PHE A 132 -11.32 11.50 -3.19
N LEU A 133 -10.29 10.70 -3.01
CA LEU A 133 -9.26 10.89 -1.98
C LEU A 133 -7.86 10.78 -2.61
N GLN A 134 -6.91 11.54 -2.07
CA GLN A 134 -5.49 11.31 -2.25
C GLN A 134 -4.85 11.02 -0.91
N ILE A 135 -4.16 9.90 -0.79
CA ILE A 135 -3.35 9.55 0.39
C ILE A 135 -1.89 9.48 -0.06
N PRO A 136 -1.06 10.47 0.31
CA PRO A 136 0.36 10.48 -0.06
C PRO A 136 1.13 9.29 0.50
N ALA A 137 2.20 8.90 -0.18
CA ALA A 137 3.15 7.92 0.33
C ALA A 137 3.61 8.28 1.75
N GLY A 138 3.73 7.28 2.62
CA GLY A 138 4.12 7.43 4.01
C GLY A 138 3.01 7.92 4.96
N MET A 139 1.83 8.28 4.47
CA MET A 139 0.73 8.73 5.33
C MET A 139 0.00 7.54 5.97
N PRO A 140 -0.06 7.44 7.32
CA PRO A 140 -0.89 6.46 8.01
C PRO A 140 -2.36 6.64 7.66
N HIS A 141 -3.06 5.54 7.41
CA HIS A 141 -4.50 5.58 7.15
C HIS A 141 -5.19 4.28 7.56
N LEU A 142 -6.48 4.38 7.85
CA LEU A 142 -7.34 3.26 8.26
C LEU A 142 -8.77 3.55 7.84
N PHE A 143 -9.38 2.63 7.09
CA PHE A 143 -10.81 2.65 6.80
C PHE A 143 -11.57 1.79 7.82
N ASN A 144 -12.44 2.40 8.58
CA ASN A 144 -13.38 1.74 9.48
C ASN A 144 -14.76 1.69 8.84
N VAL A 145 -15.28 0.50 8.66
CA VAL A 145 -16.61 0.24 8.10
C VAL A 145 -17.57 -0.08 9.24
N ALA A 146 -18.79 0.46 9.22
CA ALA A 146 -19.80 0.18 10.22
C ALA A 146 -20.20 -1.30 10.24
N ALA A 147 -20.72 -1.78 11.38
CA ALA A 147 -21.11 -3.17 11.56
C ALA A 147 -22.07 -3.65 10.45
N GLY A 148 -21.73 -4.77 9.82
CA GLY A 148 -22.47 -5.35 8.70
C GLY A 148 -22.33 -4.60 7.37
N GLY A 149 -21.58 -3.49 7.35
CA GLY A 149 -21.36 -2.70 6.14
C GLY A 149 -20.31 -3.32 5.21
N LYS A 150 -20.33 -2.84 3.96
CA LYS A 150 -19.30 -3.07 2.95
C LYS A 150 -18.91 -1.74 2.34
N PHE A 151 -17.65 -1.58 2.03
CA PHE A 151 -17.08 -0.37 1.43
C PHE A 151 -16.21 -0.77 0.25
N HIS A 152 -16.60 -0.36 -0.96
CA HIS A 152 -15.92 -0.68 -2.21
C HIS A 152 -15.27 0.57 -2.79
N TYR A 153 -14.05 0.42 -3.27
CA TYR A 153 -13.32 1.53 -3.90
C TYR A 153 -12.33 1.00 -4.93
N VAL A 154 -11.93 1.86 -5.85
CA VAL A 154 -10.79 1.64 -6.74
C VAL A 154 -9.66 2.56 -6.34
N VAL A 155 -8.45 2.05 -6.38
CA VAL A 155 -7.22 2.80 -6.11
C VAL A 155 -6.34 2.78 -7.35
N PHE A 156 -5.91 3.96 -7.75
CA PHE A 156 -4.84 4.16 -8.70
C PHE A 156 -3.58 4.47 -7.89
N ASN A 157 -2.62 3.58 -7.93
CA ASN A 157 -1.41 3.65 -7.13
C ASN A 157 -0.25 4.09 -8.00
N THR A 158 0.45 5.15 -7.57
CA THR A 158 1.67 5.62 -8.23
C THR A 158 2.84 5.55 -7.28
N ARG A 159 3.97 5.04 -7.79
CA ARG A 159 5.21 4.98 -7.02
C ARG A 159 5.85 6.36 -6.92
N GLN A 160 6.39 6.65 -5.72
CA GLN A 160 7.17 7.85 -5.43
C GLN A 160 8.67 7.52 -5.39
#